data_4aa89ac7d3ed7ff5d2466ca7de8b289d
#
_entry.id   4aa89ac7d3ed7ff5d2466ca7de8b289d
#
_cell.length_a   1.000
_cell.length_b   1.000
_cell.length_c   1.000
_cell.angle_alpha   90.00
_cell.angle_beta   90.00
_cell.angle_gamma   90.00
#
_symmetry.space_group_name_H-M   'P 1'
#
loop_
_entity.id
_entity.type
_entity.pdbx_description
1 polymer ?
#
loop_
_entity_poly.entity_id
_entity_poly.type
_entity_poly.pdbx_seq_one_letter_code
_entity_poly.pdbx_strand_id
1 'polypeptide(L)'
;MPNWCDTTYKCVGDLKEVRSLHKILKYIDKRKTTILKNGFGKWRLGNLVHKLGGDWEKYRCRGEITDYSLDGNVLTINQETAWCEQEGVRQIIEEKFPSIKVYFMEEEPGCGVFYTNDASGSYFPERFFLDSYKDCEYFETIEDAAKYV
;
A
#
# COMPACT_ATOMS: atom_id res chain seq x y z
N MET A 1 1.57 -10.09 -18.75
CA MET A 1 1.08 -10.03 -17.35
C MET A 1 2.12 -9.38 -16.46
N PRO A 2 1.74 -8.50 -15.55
CA PRO A 2 2.71 -7.92 -14.64
C PRO A 2 3.17 -8.93 -13.58
N ASN A 3 4.36 -8.71 -13.03
CA ASN A 3 4.70 -9.32 -11.77
C ASN A 3 3.93 -8.57 -10.67
N TRP A 4 3.27 -9.31 -9.79
CA TRP A 4 2.49 -8.69 -8.73
C TRP A 4 3.38 -8.38 -7.53
N CYS A 5 3.32 -7.14 -7.10
CA CYS A 5 4.08 -6.61 -5.98
C CYS A 5 3.18 -6.56 -4.74
N ASP A 6 3.66 -7.05 -3.60
CA ASP A 6 2.98 -6.85 -2.33
C ASP A 6 3.30 -5.44 -1.83
N THR A 7 2.27 -4.63 -1.68
CA THR A 7 2.40 -3.26 -1.20
C THR A 7 1.57 -3.09 0.06
N THR A 8 2.18 -2.55 1.11
CA THR A 8 1.51 -2.22 2.36
C THR A 8 1.59 -0.73 2.60
N TYR A 9 0.45 -0.10 2.86
CA TYR A 9 0.36 1.30 3.28
C TYR A 9 0.09 1.38 4.78
N LYS A 10 0.79 2.31 5.45
CA LYS A 10 0.45 2.80 6.78
C LYS A 10 0.06 4.27 6.63
N CYS A 11 -1.24 4.55 6.72
CA CYS A 11 -1.78 5.89 6.58
C CYS A 11 -1.91 6.49 7.97
N VAL A 12 -1.12 7.53 8.27
CA VAL A 12 -0.99 8.10 9.60
C VAL A 12 -1.27 9.60 9.56
N GLY A 13 -2.14 10.07 10.44
CA GLY A 13 -2.49 11.49 10.49
C GLY A 13 -3.50 11.78 11.58
N ASP A 14 -4.21 12.90 11.46
CA ASP A 14 -5.28 13.25 12.39
C ASP A 14 -6.34 12.15 12.41
N LEU A 15 -6.77 11.78 13.61
CA LEU A 15 -7.72 10.70 13.80
C LEU A 15 -9.00 10.89 12.96
N LYS A 16 -9.47 12.13 12.84
CA LYS A 16 -10.65 12.46 12.04
C LYS A 16 -10.48 12.09 10.57
N GLU A 17 -9.32 12.45 9.98
CA GLU A 17 -9.04 12.18 8.58
C GLU A 17 -8.77 10.68 8.34
N VAL A 18 -8.03 10.04 9.24
CA VAL A 18 -7.77 8.60 9.15
C VAL A 18 -9.09 7.81 9.23
N ARG A 19 -9.99 8.20 10.13
CA ARG A 19 -11.31 7.58 10.23
C ARG A 19 -12.17 7.83 8.99
N SER A 20 -12.04 9.00 8.38
CA SER A 20 -12.75 9.31 7.12
C SER A 20 -12.30 8.40 6.00
N LEU A 21 -11.00 8.18 5.86
CA LEU A 21 -10.46 7.23 4.88
C LEU A 21 -10.93 5.80 5.18
N HIS A 22 -10.91 5.40 6.44
CA HIS A 22 -11.41 4.09 6.85
C HIS A 22 -12.89 3.90 6.50
N LYS A 23 -13.72 4.93 6.68
CA LYS A 23 -15.14 4.88 6.29
C LYS A 23 -15.31 4.67 4.79
N ILE A 24 -14.45 5.24 3.97
CA ILE A 24 -14.48 5.04 2.52
C ILE A 24 -14.18 3.57 2.19
N LEU A 25 -13.19 2.96 2.83
CA LEU A 25 -12.90 1.54 2.63
C LEU A 25 -14.06 0.66 3.08
N LYS A 26 -14.69 0.99 4.21
CA LYS A 26 -15.88 0.27 4.70
C LYS A 26 -17.06 0.43 3.74
N TYR A 27 -17.23 1.59 3.13
CA TYR A 27 -18.25 1.82 2.12
C TYR A 27 -18.04 0.89 0.91
N ILE A 28 -16.80 0.79 0.42
CA ILE A 28 -16.46 -0.11 -0.69
C ILE A 28 -16.75 -1.57 -0.28
N ASP A 29 -16.36 -1.94 0.94
CA ASP A 29 -16.52 -3.30 1.46
C ASP A 29 -18.00 -3.73 1.52
N LYS A 30 -18.88 -2.83 1.90
CA LYS A 30 -20.32 -3.10 2.02
C LYS A 30 -21.04 -3.17 0.69
N ARG A 31 -20.44 -2.68 -0.39
CA ARG A 31 -21.08 -2.72 -1.70
C ARG A 31 -21.07 -4.13 -2.26
N LYS A 32 -22.16 -4.50 -2.91
CA LYS A 32 -22.25 -5.77 -3.66
C LYS A 32 -21.67 -5.64 -5.07
N THR A 33 -21.58 -4.39 -5.57
CA THR A 33 -21.12 -4.09 -6.93
C THR A 33 -19.98 -3.10 -6.88
N THR A 34 -19.17 -3.07 -7.94
CA THR A 34 -18.09 -2.10 -8.07
C THR A 34 -18.64 -0.68 -8.27
N ILE A 35 -17.89 0.34 -7.81
CA ILE A 35 -18.20 1.74 -8.08
C ILE A 35 -17.99 2.04 -9.56
N LEU A 36 -16.84 1.61 -10.11
CA LEU A 36 -16.51 1.78 -11.53
C LEU A 36 -16.89 0.53 -12.30
N LYS A 37 -17.60 0.73 -13.39
CA LYS A 37 -17.99 -0.37 -14.30
C LYS A 37 -16.94 -0.53 -15.39
N ASN A 38 -15.74 -0.94 -15.01
CA ASN A 38 -14.59 -1.07 -15.90
C ASN A 38 -14.16 -2.53 -16.12
N GLY A 39 -15.01 -3.49 -15.74
CA GLY A 39 -14.73 -4.91 -15.90
C GLY A 39 -13.98 -5.55 -14.74
N PHE A 40 -13.67 -4.80 -13.70
CA PHE A 40 -12.93 -5.29 -12.52
C PHE A 40 -13.80 -5.28 -11.27
N GLY A 41 -13.36 -5.99 -10.23
CA GLY A 41 -14.06 -6.07 -8.96
C GLY A 41 -13.99 -4.78 -8.14
N LYS A 42 -14.77 -4.75 -7.05
CA LYS A 42 -14.90 -3.55 -6.20
C LYS A 42 -13.61 -3.13 -5.52
N TRP A 43 -12.65 -4.05 -5.32
CA TRP A 43 -11.40 -3.78 -4.63
C TRP A 43 -10.27 -3.30 -5.54
N ARG A 44 -10.52 -3.15 -6.84
CA ARG A 44 -9.52 -2.52 -7.73
C ARG A 44 -9.26 -1.10 -7.26
N LEU A 45 -7.99 -0.72 -7.25
CA LEU A 45 -7.53 0.56 -6.70
C LEU A 45 -8.18 1.77 -7.37
N GLY A 46 -8.58 1.65 -8.64
CA GLY A 46 -9.30 2.71 -9.34
C GLY A 46 -10.59 3.12 -8.66
N ASN A 47 -11.27 2.20 -7.98
CA ASN A 47 -12.49 2.52 -7.22
C ASN A 47 -12.18 3.46 -6.05
N LEU A 48 -11.09 3.22 -5.34
CA LEU A 48 -10.66 4.09 -4.25
C LEU A 48 -10.26 5.46 -4.79
N VAL A 49 -9.48 5.51 -5.86
CA VAL A 49 -9.08 6.78 -6.51
C VAL A 49 -10.31 7.58 -6.92
N HIS A 50 -11.27 6.93 -7.57
CA HIS A 50 -12.51 7.60 -8.01
C HIS A 50 -13.31 8.13 -6.81
N LYS A 51 -13.46 7.33 -5.76
CA LYS A 51 -14.20 7.73 -4.55
C LYS A 51 -13.55 8.92 -3.85
N LEU A 52 -12.22 9.03 -3.94
CA LEU A 52 -11.47 10.16 -3.40
C LEU A 52 -11.48 11.39 -4.32
N GLY A 53 -12.18 11.33 -5.43
CA GLY A 53 -12.32 12.46 -6.35
C GLY A 53 -11.26 12.56 -7.43
N GLY A 54 -10.41 11.54 -7.58
CA GLY A 54 -9.40 11.49 -8.61
C GLY A 54 -9.88 10.81 -9.90
N ASP A 55 -9.15 11.03 -10.98
CA ASP A 55 -9.37 10.36 -12.25
C ASP A 55 -8.50 9.10 -12.30
N TRP A 56 -9.13 7.93 -12.16
CA TRP A 56 -8.42 6.66 -12.12
C TRP A 56 -7.65 6.36 -13.42
N GLU A 57 -7.97 7.01 -14.53
CA GLU A 57 -7.23 6.86 -15.79
C GLU A 57 -5.92 7.66 -15.78
N LYS A 58 -5.83 8.70 -14.95
CA LYS A 58 -4.64 9.56 -14.85
C LYS A 58 -3.74 9.23 -13.67
N TYR A 59 -4.32 8.76 -12.56
CA TYR A 59 -3.56 8.34 -11.39
C TYR A 59 -3.12 6.89 -11.57
N ARG A 60 -1.83 6.63 -11.30
CA ARG A 60 -1.32 5.27 -11.37
C ARG A 60 -1.91 4.45 -10.23
N CYS A 61 -2.76 3.48 -10.55
CA CYS A 61 -3.53 2.73 -9.57
C CYS A 61 -3.88 1.30 -10.05
N ARG A 62 -2.92 0.64 -10.70
CA ARG A 62 -3.15 -0.73 -11.20
C ARG A 62 -2.90 -1.75 -10.11
N GLY A 63 -3.95 -2.39 -9.66
CA GLY A 63 -3.90 -3.40 -8.62
C GLY A 63 -5.17 -3.44 -7.82
N GLU A 64 -5.13 -4.15 -6.69
CA GLU A 64 -6.31 -4.28 -5.83
C GLU A 64 -5.94 -4.31 -4.36
N ILE A 65 -6.90 -3.92 -3.52
CA ILE A 65 -6.79 -4.02 -2.06
C ILE A 65 -7.10 -5.45 -1.66
N THR A 66 -6.24 -6.05 -0.85
CA THR A 66 -6.43 -7.42 -0.35
C THR A 66 -6.92 -7.45 1.09
N ASP A 67 -6.57 -6.44 1.89
CA ASP A 67 -6.99 -6.34 3.28
C ASP A 67 -6.79 -4.92 3.79
N TYR A 68 -7.50 -4.56 4.87
CA TYR A 68 -7.29 -3.29 5.55
C TYR A 68 -7.67 -3.41 7.03
N SER A 69 -7.02 -2.62 7.88
CA SER A 69 -7.32 -2.59 9.31
C SER A 69 -6.97 -1.24 9.90
N LEU A 70 -7.73 -0.82 10.91
CA LEU A 70 -7.50 0.43 11.63
C LEU A 70 -7.08 0.13 13.06
N ASP A 71 -5.94 0.70 13.48
CA ASP A 71 -5.45 0.62 14.85
C ASP A 71 -5.08 2.05 15.30
N GLY A 72 -5.92 2.63 16.16
CA GLY A 72 -5.75 4.02 16.60
C GLY A 72 -5.82 4.99 15.42
N ASN A 73 -4.73 5.72 15.18
CA ASN A 73 -4.61 6.66 14.06
C ASN A 73 -3.74 6.10 12.92
N VAL A 74 -3.57 4.78 12.86
CA VAL A 74 -2.83 4.10 11.79
C VAL A 74 -3.78 3.19 11.02
N LEU A 75 -4.01 3.51 9.77
CA LEU A 75 -4.80 2.68 8.86
C LEU A 75 -3.84 1.90 7.96
N THR A 76 -3.89 0.58 8.07
CA THR A 76 -3.08 -0.32 7.24
C THR A 76 -3.91 -0.77 6.04
N ILE A 77 -3.35 -0.65 4.84
CA ILE A 77 -3.98 -1.10 3.59
C ILE A 77 -3.00 -2.02 2.87
N ASN A 78 -3.34 -3.30 2.78
CA ASN A 78 -2.55 -4.28 2.04
C ASN A 78 -3.06 -4.38 0.61
N GLN A 79 -2.14 -4.46 -0.35
CA GLN A 79 -2.45 -4.41 -1.77
C GLN A 79 -1.58 -5.37 -2.58
N GLU A 80 -2.13 -5.86 -3.68
CA GLU A 80 -1.36 -6.44 -4.78
C GLU A 80 -1.33 -5.42 -5.91
N THR A 81 -0.13 -4.98 -6.29
CA THR A 81 0.07 -3.90 -7.27
C THR A 81 0.93 -4.36 -8.43
N ALA A 82 0.73 -3.73 -9.59
CA ALA A 82 1.44 -4.10 -10.81
C ALA A 82 2.88 -3.58 -10.78
N TRP A 83 3.86 -4.46 -10.70
CA TRP A 83 5.31 -4.23 -10.73
C TRP A 83 5.88 -3.56 -9.49
N CYS A 84 5.20 -2.55 -8.94
CA CYS A 84 5.68 -1.74 -7.82
C CYS A 84 4.51 -1.04 -7.14
N GLU A 85 4.80 -0.26 -6.08
CA GLU A 85 3.82 0.60 -5.43
C GLU A 85 3.17 1.54 -6.45
N GLN A 86 1.86 1.77 -6.31
CA GLN A 86 1.10 2.63 -7.20
C GLN A 86 1.02 4.04 -6.58
N GLU A 87 1.97 4.90 -6.95
CA GLU A 87 2.10 6.24 -6.37
C GLU A 87 0.87 7.12 -6.55
N GLY A 88 0.06 6.84 -7.57
CA GLY A 88 -1.20 7.58 -7.77
C GLY A 88 -2.19 7.40 -6.65
N VAL A 89 -2.25 6.20 -6.06
CA VAL A 89 -3.14 5.93 -4.91
C VAL A 89 -2.65 6.71 -3.69
N ARG A 90 -1.36 6.66 -3.39
CA ARG A 90 -0.76 7.39 -2.29
C ARG A 90 -0.96 8.90 -2.46
N GLN A 91 -0.73 9.39 -3.67
CA GLN A 91 -0.89 10.80 -4.01
C GLN A 91 -2.30 11.30 -3.74
N ILE A 92 -3.34 10.60 -4.23
CA ILE A 92 -4.72 11.05 -4.02
C ILE A 92 -5.14 11.00 -2.55
N ILE A 93 -4.65 10.02 -1.79
CA ILE A 93 -4.92 9.96 -0.35
C ILE A 93 -4.34 11.20 0.34
N GLU A 94 -3.08 11.54 0.07
CA GLU A 94 -2.41 12.68 0.69
C GLU A 94 -2.99 14.02 0.23
N GLU A 95 -3.48 14.11 -1.00
CA GLU A 95 -4.17 15.31 -1.50
C GLU A 95 -5.53 15.50 -0.84
N LYS A 96 -6.30 14.42 -0.69
CA LYS A 96 -7.65 14.47 -0.11
C LYS A 96 -7.60 14.71 1.40
N PHE A 97 -6.61 14.16 2.08
CA PHE A 97 -6.45 14.23 3.53
C PHE A 97 -5.07 14.80 3.88
N PRO A 98 -4.95 16.15 3.94
CA PRO A 98 -3.63 16.79 4.08
C PRO A 98 -2.83 16.42 5.34
N SER A 99 -3.50 15.97 6.41
CA SER A 99 -2.79 15.53 7.62
C SER A 99 -2.20 14.13 7.47
N ILE A 100 -2.69 13.34 6.49
CA ILE A 100 -2.24 11.96 6.33
C ILE A 100 -0.93 11.91 5.58
N LYS A 101 0.05 11.23 6.19
CA LYS A 101 1.26 10.76 5.52
C LYS A 101 1.10 9.28 5.27
N VAL A 102 1.31 8.86 4.02
CA VAL A 102 1.26 7.44 3.64
C VAL A 102 2.69 6.90 3.60
N TYR A 103 3.00 6.03 4.56
CA TYR A 103 4.23 5.25 4.55
C TYR A 103 3.96 3.93 3.85
N PHE A 104 4.87 3.49 3.00
CA PHE A 104 4.67 2.24 2.29
C PHE A 104 5.90 1.35 2.32
N MET A 105 5.65 0.06 2.14
CA MET A 105 6.66 -0.94 1.84
C MET A 105 6.19 -1.73 0.64
N GLU A 106 7.08 -1.94 -0.32
CA GLU A 106 6.81 -2.75 -1.50
C GLU A 106 7.78 -3.90 -1.61
N GLU A 107 7.29 -5.05 -2.05
CA GLU A 107 8.09 -6.25 -2.17
C GLU A 107 7.66 -7.06 -3.39
N GLU A 108 8.61 -7.27 -4.31
CA GLU A 108 8.44 -8.17 -5.45
C GLU A 108 9.76 -8.91 -5.66
N PRO A 109 9.90 -10.12 -5.07
CA PRO A 109 11.17 -10.86 -5.10
C PRO A 109 11.64 -11.24 -6.49
N GLY A 110 10.72 -11.52 -7.42
CA GLY A 110 11.07 -11.90 -8.79
C GLY A 110 11.83 -10.83 -9.55
N CYS A 111 11.60 -9.55 -9.22
CA CYS A 111 12.30 -8.41 -9.79
C CYS A 111 13.32 -7.79 -8.83
N GLY A 112 13.49 -8.38 -7.65
CA GLY A 112 14.41 -7.84 -6.66
C GLY A 112 13.96 -6.53 -6.03
N VAL A 113 12.64 -6.27 -5.99
CA VAL A 113 12.09 -5.04 -5.41
C VAL A 113 11.84 -5.26 -3.93
N PHE A 114 12.47 -4.43 -3.11
CA PHE A 114 12.20 -4.30 -1.68
C PHE A 114 12.54 -2.88 -1.26
N TYR A 115 11.50 -2.07 -0.94
CA TYR A 115 11.70 -0.65 -0.68
C TYR A 115 10.62 -0.11 0.27
N THR A 116 11.01 0.88 1.06
CA THR A 116 10.09 1.66 1.90
C THR A 116 10.46 3.14 1.87
N ASN A 117 9.47 4.01 1.94
CA ASN A 117 9.67 5.44 2.12
C ASN A 117 9.73 5.88 3.59
N ASP A 118 9.62 4.93 4.52
CA ASP A 118 9.66 5.21 5.97
C ASP A 118 11.10 5.37 6.44
N ALA A 119 11.64 6.58 6.33
CA ALA A 119 13.03 6.87 6.65
C ALA A 119 13.39 6.59 8.11
N SER A 120 12.44 6.77 9.04
CA SER A 120 12.68 6.56 10.47
C SER A 120 12.62 5.08 10.89
N GLY A 121 11.97 4.25 10.09
CA GLY A 121 11.74 2.83 10.43
C GLY A 121 10.67 2.62 11.49
N SER A 122 9.86 3.64 11.80
CA SER A 122 8.82 3.55 12.84
C SER A 122 7.71 2.58 12.47
N TYR A 123 7.39 2.46 11.20
CA TYR A 123 6.32 1.60 10.69
C TYR A 123 6.83 0.40 9.91
N PHE A 124 7.98 0.56 9.23
CA PHE A 124 8.63 -0.49 8.45
C PHE A 124 10.11 -0.53 8.80
N PRO A 125 10.48 -1.22 9.88
CA PRO A 125 11.88 -1.25 10.34
C PRO A 125 12.80 -2.10 9.46
N GLU A 126 12.27 -3.10 8.78
CA GLU A 126 13.07 -3.96 7.91
C GLU A 126 13.47 -3.19 6.65
N ARG A 127 14.76 -3.13 6.38
CA ARG A 127 15.36 -2.38 5.26
C ARG A 127 15.96 -3.27 4.20
N PHE A 128 16.32 -4.48 4.57
CA PHE A 128 17.06 -5.40 3.72
C PHE A 128 16.40 -6.76 3.75
N PHE A 129 16.30 -7.34 2.57
CA PHE A 129 15.77 -8.67 2.37
C PHE A 129 16.89 -9.54 1.83
N LEU A 130 17.24 -10.60 2.56
CA LEU A 130 18.23 -11.58 2.12
C LEU A 130 17.50 -12.77 1.50
N ASP A 131 17.56 -12.84 0.18
CA ASP A 131 17.01 -13.95 -0.58
C ASP A 131 18.13 -14.95 -0.83
N SER A 132 18.17 -16.01 -0.02
CA SER A 132 19.15 -17.05 -0.17
C SER A 132 18.50 -18.34 -0.70
N TYR A 133 19.33 -19.25 -1.18
CA TYR A 133 18.86 -20.54 -1.70
C TYR A 133 18.03 -21.32 -0.68
N LYS A 134 18.33 -21.18 0.61
CA LYS A 134 17.69 -21.94 1.68
C LYS A 134 16.64 -21.15 2.46
N ASP A 135 16.89 -19.88 2.71
CA ASP A 135 16.10 -19.08 3.61
C ASP A 135 15.91 -17.66 3.06
N CYS A 136 14.78 -17.05 3.40
CA CYS A 136 14.50 -15.65 3.12
C CYS A 136 14.34 -14.95 4.45
N GLU A 137 15.15 -13.92 4.70
CA GLU A 137 15.17 -13.19 5.98
C GLU A 137 15.17 -11.69 5.76
N TYR A 138 14.57 -10.97 6.70
CA TYR A 138 14.46 -9.52 6.69
C TYR A 138 15.38 -8.92 7.75
N PHE A 139 16.08 -7.85 7.40
CA PHE A 139 17.03 -7.19 8.29
C PHE A 139 16.85 -5.68 8.28
N GLU A 140 17.10 -5.06 9.43
CA GLU A 140 17.04 -3.60 9.56
C GLU A 140 18.28 -2.92 9.02
N THR A 141 19.45 -3.58 9.10
CA THR A 141 20.72 -3.04 8.63
C THR A 141 21.45 -4.03 7.73
N ILE A 142 22.34 -3.49 6.89
CA ILE A 142 23.16 -4.34 6.01
C ILE A 142 24.18 -5.15 6.82
N GLU A 143 24.63 -4.64 7.96
CA GLU A 143 25.56 -5.32 8.86
C GLU A 143 24.91 -6.59 9.43
N ASP A 144 23.65 -6.51 9.83
CA ASP A 144 22.90 -7.66 10.34
C ASP A 144 22.70 -8.71 9.25
N ALA A 145 22.38 -8.30 8.03
CA ALA A 145 22.26 -9.21 6.90
C ALA A 145 23.60 -9.90 6.58
N ALA A 146 24.71 -9.18 6.66
CA ALA A 146 26.04 -9.71 6.41
C ALA A 146 26.44 -10.77 7.44
N LYS A 147 26.02 -10.64 8.69
CA LYS A 147 26.30 -11.64 9.74
C LYS A 147 25.53 -12.93 9.52
N TYR A 148 24.38 -12.86 8.89
CA TYR A 148 23.53 -14.04 8.64
C TYR A 148 24.14 -14.98 7.59
N VAL A 149 24.82 -14.44 6.60
CA VAL A 149 25.40 -15.21 5.46
C VAL A 149 26.55 -16.15 5.88
#